data_324cc357666c190f3ef2a46b978b5787
#
_entry.id   324cc357666c190f3ef2a46b978b5787
#
_cell.length_a   1.000
_cell.length_b   1.000
_cell.length_c   1.000
_cell.angle_alpha   90.00
_cell.angle_beta   90.00
_cell.angle_gamma   90.00
#
_symmetry.space_group_name_H-M   'P 1'
#
loop_
_entity.id
_entity.type
_entity.pdbx_description
1 polymer ?
#
loop_
_entity_poly.entity_id
_entity_poly.type
_entity_poly.pdbx_seq_one_letter_code
_entity_poly.pdbx_strand_id
1 'polypeptide(L)'
;GNLSSQSLFVTEDFWKRSQERAETCKLLVTNHAYLVTRLEDNPEFVSDRLLIIDEVQKILLALENLLQETYDIQSIIDLIDKALVGEENRVQQRILESIRFECLYLIEQFQSGKSRKNILDSLDNLHQYFSELEVEGFDELVRYFTAEGDYWLEVTETSQKKIQISSTKSCRTLLSSLLPESCQVLGVSATLEISQ
;
A
#
# COMPACT_ATOMS: atom_id res chain seq x y z
N GLY A 1 -27.93 8.00 16.41
CA GLY A 1 -28.86 7.30 17.29
C GLY A 1 -28.08 6.39 18.22
N ASN A 2 -28.32 6.44 19.51
CA ASN A 2 -27.70 5.57 20.51
C ASN A 2 -28.15 4.12 20.23
N LEU A 3 -27.29 3.31 19.67
CA LEU A 3 -27.48 1.87 19.63
C LEU A 3 -27.33 1.36 21.07
N SER A 4 -28.35 0.68 21.58
CA SER A 4 -28.28 0.03 22.89
C SER A 4 -27.22 -1.08 22.86
N SER A 5 -26.61 -1.40 24.00
CA SER A 5 -25.65 -2.50 24.13
C SER A 5 -26.21 -3.83 23.62
N GLN A 6 -27.52 -4.05 23.70
CA GLN A 6 -28.20 -5.21 23.16
C GLN A 6 -28.21 -5.23 21.63
N SER A 7 -28.32 -4.08 20.95
CA SER A 7 -28.28 -4.03 19.49
C SER A 7 -26.87 -4.26 18.94
N LEU A 8 -25.82 -3.92 19.66
CA LEU A 8 -24.43 -4.25 19.31
C LEU A 8 -24.21 -5.77 19.32
N PHE A 9 -24.66 -6.47 20.35
CA PHE A 9 -24.55 -7.92 20.45
C PHE A 9 -25.32 -8.64 19.34
N VAL A 10 -26.53 -8.20 19.01
CA VAL A 10 -27.32 -8.78 17.92
C VAL A 10 -26.68 -8.56 16.55
N THR A 11 -26.06 -7.39 16.34
CA THR A 11 -25.39 -7.06 15.07
C THR A 11 -24.12 -7.89 14.91
N GLU A 12 -23.34 -8.08 15.98
CA GLU A 12 -22.12 -8.88 16.00
C GLU A 12 -22.41 -10.37 15.77
N ASP A 13 -23.46 -10.91 16.38
CA ASP A 13 -23.90 -12.31 16.18
C ASP A 13 -24.41 -12.55 14.75
N PHE A 14 -25.15 -11.60 14.18
CA PHE A 14 -25.60 -11.67 12.79
C PHE A 14 -24.43 -11.61 11.81
N TRP A 15 -23.45 -10.75 12.04
CA TRP A 15 -22.27 -10.61 11.21
C TRP A 15 -21.40 -11.88 11.26
N LYS A 16 -21.18 -12.44 12.45
CA LYS A 16 -20.45 -13.68 12.67
C LYS A 16 -21.11 -14.88 12.00
N ARG A 17 -22.41 -15.02 12.10
CA ARG A 17 -23.19 -16.06 11.40
C ARG A 17 -23.14 -15.88 9.89
N SER A 18 -23.11 -14.65 9.40
CA SER A 18 -22.96 -14.37 7.97
C SER A 18 -21.59 -14.79 7.45
N GLN A 19 -20.54 -14.59 8.21
CA GLN A 19 -19.19 -15.06 7.88
C GLN A 19 -19.12 -16.60 7.88
N GLU A 20 -19.63 -17.27 8.90
CA GLU A 20 -19.67 -18.73 8.96
C GLU A 20 -20.44 -19.35 7.78
N ARG A 21 -21.53 -18.70 7.35
CA ARG A 21 -22.26 -19.11 6.13
C ARG A 21 -21.47 -18.89 4.87
N ALA A 22 -20.71 -17.80 4.77
CA ALA A 22 -19.86 -17.51 3.63
C ALA A 22 -18.78 -18.59 3.41
N GLU A 23 -18.27 -19.17 4.50
CA GLU A 23 -17.27 -20.25 4.44
C GLU A 23 -17.82 -21.57 3.92
N THR A 24 -19.11 -21.84 4.17
CA THR A 24 -19.75 -23.13 3.85
C THR A 24 -20.66 -23.11 2.62
N CYS A 25 -20.99 -21.92 2.10
CA CYS A 25 -21.89 -21.83 0.95
C CYS A 25 -21.22 -22.26 -0.36
N LYS A 26 -22.02 -22.84 -1.26
CA LYS A 26 -21.57 -23.20 -2.62
C LYS A 26 -21.41 -22.00 -3.54
N LEU A 27 -22.19 -20.95 -3.31
CA LEU A 27 -22.16 -19.70 -4.05
C LEU A 27 -22.14 -18.53 -3.07
N LEU A 28 -21.13 -17.70 -3.16
CA LEU A 28 -21.02 -16.47 -2.42
C LEU A 28 -20.96 -15.30 -3.42
N VAL A 29 -21.82 -14.30 -3.21
CA VAL A 29 -21.78 -13.05 -3.94
C VAL A 29 -21.33 -11.95 -2.98
N THR A 30 -20.28 -11.23 -3.35
CA THR A 30 -19.71 -10.20 -2.50
C THR A 30 -19.18 -9.02 -3.34
N ASN A 31 -18.82 -7.92 -2.70
CA ASN A 31 -18.15 -6.81 -3.36
C ASN A 31 -16.61 -6.98 -3.34
N HIS A 32 -15.91 -6.24 -4.21
CA HIS A 32 -14.47 -6.33 -4.36
C HIS A 32 -13.71 -5.99 -3.07
N ALA A 33 -14.12 -4.94 -2.36
CA ALA A 33 -13.45 -4.52 -1.13
C ALA A 33 -13.53 -5.61 -0.04
N TYR A 34 -14.69 -6.21 0.15
CA TYR A 34 -14.84 -7.34 1.09
C TYR A 34 -13.99 -8.54 0.68
N LEU A 35 -13.98 -8.89 -0.62
CA LEU A 35 -13.16 -10.00 -1.12
C LEU A 35 -11.68 -9.77 -0.84
N VAL A 36 -11.17 -8.59 -1.16
CA VAL A 36 -9.76 -8.23 -0.94
C VAL A 36 -9.39 -8.29 0.54
N THR A 37 -10.20 -7.70 1.42
CA THR A 37 -9.98 -7.76 2.87
C THR A 37 -9.99 -9.20 3.39
N ARG A 38 -10.90 -10.04 2.91
CA ARG A 38 -10.95 -11.46 3.32
C ARG A 38 -9.76 -12.26 2.81
N LEU A 39 -9.27 -11.99 1.61
CA LEU A 39 -8.06 -12.62 1.07
C LEU A 39 -6.81 -12.24 1.87
N GLU A 40 -6.72 -11.00 2.35
CA GLU A 40 -5.64 -10.55 3.21
C GLU A 40 -5.65 -11.28 4.57
N ASP A 41 -6.84 -11.39 5.20
CA ASP A 41 -7.02 -12.04 6.50
C ASP A 41 -6.87 -13.58 6.42
N ASN A 42 -7.42 -14.18 5.37
CA ASN A 42 -7.48 -15.64 5.19
C ASN A 42 -7.54 -16.02 3.70
N PRO A 43 -6.39 -16.17 3.02
CA PRO A 43 -6.33 -16.55 1.61
C PRO A 43 -7.05 -17.88 1.30
N GLU A 44 -7.03 -18.83 2.25
CA GLU A 44 -7.66 -20.15 2.11
C GLU A 44 -9.18 -20.09 1.97
N PHE A 45 -9.78 -18.95 2.24
CA PHE A 45 -11.21 -18.70 2.05
C PHE A 45 -11.72 -19.02 0.63
N VAL A 46 -10.85 -18.88 -0.38
CA VAL A 46 -11.15 -19.18 -1.79
C VAL A 46 -10.48 -20.45 -2.31
N SER A 47 -9.83 -21.23 -1.45
CA SER A 47 -9.21 -22.52 -1.83
C SER A 47 -10.24 -23.48 -2.40
N ASP A 48 -9.86 -24.18 -3.48
CA ASP A 48 -10.69 -25.12 -4.21
C ASP A 48 -12.01 -24.53 -4.75
N ARG A 49 -12.06 -23.20 -4.94
CA ARG A 49 -13.22 -22.49 -5.47
C ARG A 49 -12.93 -21.87 -6.84
N LEU A 50 -13.98 -21.68 -7.61
CA LEU A 50 -13.97 -20.82 -8.77
C LEU A 50 -14.37 -19.40 -8.33
N LEU A 51 -13.44 -18.47 -8.45
CA LEU A 51 -13.65 -17.06 -8.19
C LEU A 51 -14.04 -16.36 -9.50
N ILE A 52 -15.25 -15.87 -9.59
CA ILE A 52 -15.71 -15.07 -10.74
C ILE A 52 -15.72 -13.61 -10.32
N ILE A 53 -14.90 -12.82 -10.99
CA ILE A 53 -14.74 -11.39 -10.71
C ILE A 53 -15.36 -10.60 -11.84
N ASP A 54 -16.51 -9.98 -11.57
CA ASP A 54 -17.12 -9.01 -12.48
C ASP A 54 -16.43 -7.65 -12.34
N GLU A 55 -16.28 -6.92 -13.44
CA GLU A 55 -15.52 -5.67 -13.49
C GLU A 55 -14.13 -5.82 -12.85
N VAL A 56 -13.35 -6.79 -13.33
CA VAL A 56 -12.04 -7.16 -12.76
C VAL A 56 -11.09 -5.98 -12.56
N GLN A 57 -11.21 -4.91 -13.35
CA GLN A 57 -10.44 -3.67 -13.18
C GLN A 57 -10.72 -2.98 -11.84
N LYS A 58 -11.91 -3.16 -11.24
CA LYS A 58 -12.25 -2.57 -9.94
C LYS A 58 -11.59 -3.28 -8.77
N ILE A 59 -11.34 -4.59 -8.88
CA ILE A 59 -10.60 -5.30 -7.82
C ILE A 59 -9.15 -4.85 -7.79
N LEU A 60 -8.57 -4.54 -8.94
CA LEU A 60 -7.21 -4.02 -9.02
C LEU A 60 -7.11 -2.70 -8.27
N LEU A 61 -8.07 -1.81 -8.47
CA LEU A 61 -8.15 -0.53 -7.76
C LEU A 61 -8.35 -0.71 -6.24
N ALA A 62 -9.16 -1.70 -5.84
CA ALA A 62 -9.38 -2.01 -4.43
C ALA A 62 -8.10 -2.57 -3.77
N LEU A 63 -7.34 -3.39 -4.48
CA LEU A 63 -6.04 -3.91 -4.05
C LEU A 63 -5.00 -2.79 -3.90
N GLU A 64 -4.89 -1.91 -4.88
CA GLU A 64 -4.00 -0.75 -4.81
C GLU A 64 -4.31 0.11 -3.58
N ASN A 65 -5.58 0.43 -3.35
CA ASN A 65 -5.98 1.26 -2.21
C ASN A 65 -5.73 0.59 -0.85
N LEU A 66 -5.86 -0.73 -0.75
CA LEU A 66 -5.69 -1.45 0.51
C LEU A 66 -4.23 -1.69 0.85
N LEU A 67 -3.39 -1.98 -0.14
CA LEU A 67 -2.02 -2.44 0.04
C LEU A 67 -0.98 -1.34 -0.25
N GLN A 68 -1.45 -0.13 -0.56
CA GLN A 68 -0.59 1.02 -0.77
C GLN A 68 -0.05 1.52 0.57
N GLU A 69 1.25 1.37 0.77
CA GLU A 69 1.95 2.03 1.87
C GLU A 69 2.26 3.48 1.49
N THR A 70 2.06 4.40 2.42
CA THR A 70 2.21 5.83 2.16
C THR A 70 2.89 6.52 3.33
N TYR A 71 3.92 7.33 3.04
CA TYR A 71 4.62 8.13 4.03
C TYR A 71 4.51 9.63 3.69
N ASP A 72 4.13 10.42 4.68
CA ASP A 72 4.18 11.89 4.60
C ASP A 72 5.65 12.34 4.63
N ILE A 73 6.08 13.09 3.62
CA ILE A 73 7.48 13.54 3.49
C ILE A 73 7.89 14.41 4.69
N GLN A 74 6.98 15.24 5.22
CA GLN A 74 7.28 16.04 6.39
C GLN A 74 7.55 15.16 7.63
N SER A 75 6.82 14.07 7.79
CA SER A 75 7.05 13.13 8.89
C SER A 75 8.42 12.44 8.78
N ILE A 76 8.89 12.17 7.56
CA ILE A 76 10.24 11.64 7.32
C ILE A 76 11.29 12.70 7.74
N ILE A 77 11.12 13.96 7.33
CA ILE A 77 12.01 15.06 7.70
C ILE A 77 12.06 15.22 9.22
N ASP A 78 10.92 15.22 9.89
CA ASP A 78 10.84 15.37 11.35
C ASP A 78 11.54 14.22 12.10
N LEU A 79 11.48 13.00 11.56
CA LEU A 79 12.20 11.85 12.10
C LEU A 79 13.71 12.01 11.93
N ILE A 80 14.16 12.47 10.76
CA ILE A 80 15.57 12.73 10.46
C ILE A 80 16.12 13.84 11.37
N ASP A 81 15.40 14.94 11.53
CA ASP A 81 15.82 16.05 12.39
C ASP A 81 16.00 15.62 13.85
N LYS A 82 15.16 14.70 14.34
CA LYS A 82 15.32 14.09 15.67
C LYS A 82 16.57 13.19 15.76
N ALA A 83 16.80 12.36 14.74
CA ALA A 83 17.93 11.45 14.71
C ALA A 83 19.27 12.19 14.64
N LEU A 84 19.36 13.27 13.85
CA LEU A 84 20.56 14.08 13.71
C LEU A 84 21.05 14.68 15.04
N VAL A 85 20.16 14.91 16.01
CA VAL A 85 20.55 15.45 17.34
C VAL A 85 21.37 14.46 18.14
N GLY A 86 21.14 13.15 17.97
CA GLY A 86 21.78 12.08 18.76
C GLY A 86 22.80 11.24 18.00
N GLU A 87 22.90 11.41 16.67
CA GLU A 87 23.79 10.59 15.85
C GLU A 87 25.24 11.07 15.96
N GLU A 88 26.13 10.18 16.39
CA GLU A 88 27.56 10.48 16.56
C GLU A 88 28.41 10.05 15.35
N ASN A 89 27.91 9.10 14.54
CA ASN A 89 28.59 8.64 13.34
C ASN A 89 28.48 9.66 12.20
N ARG A 90 29.58 10.27 11.86
CA ARG A 90 29.65 11.30 10.80
C ARG A 90 29.20 10.81 9.41
N VAL A 91 29.36 9.52 9.13
CA VAL A 91 28.91 8.94 7.85
C VAL A 91 27.39 8.89 7.85
N GLN A 92 26.80 8.38 8.93
CA GLN A 92 25.34 8.30 9.05
C GLN A 92 24.69 9.70 9.12
N GLN A 93 25.32 10.66 9.79
CA GLN A 93 24.88 12.07 9.75
C GLN A 93 24.77 12.60 8.32
N ARG A 94 25.79 12.38 7.49
CA ARG A 94 25.76 12.81 6.07
C ARG A 94 24.68 12.13 5.26
N ILE A 95 24.44 10.84 5.50
CA ILE A 95 23.37 10.10 4.83
C ILE A 95 22.01 10.69 5.23
N LEU A 96 21.77 10.91 6.52
CA LEU A 96 20.55 11.55 7.01
C LEU A 96 20.33 12.95 6.42
N GLU A 97 21.40 13.78 6.36
CA GLU A 97 21.36 15.10 5.73
C GLU A 97 21.02 15.01 4.23
N SER A 98 21.55 14.00 3.53
CA SER A 98 21.26 13.77 2.11
C SER A 98 19.80 13.36 1.91
N ILE A 99 19.28 12.45 2.72
CA ILE A 99 17.85 12.06 2.67
C ILE A 99 16.95 13.28 2.95
N ARG A 100 17.31 14.08 3.97
CA ARG A 100 16.58 15.32 4.29
C ARG A 100 16.55 16.28 3.11
N PHE A 101 17.69 16.48 2.46
CA PHE A 101 17.80 17.35 1.28
C PHE A 101 16.90 16.85 0.14
N GLU A 102 16.93 15.56 -0.18
CA GLU A 102 16.07 14.97 -1.22
C GLU A 102 14.58 15.10 -0.89
N CYS A 103 14.20 14.91 0.37
CA CYS A 103 12.81 15.12 0.80
C CYS A 103 12.35 16.56 0.59
N LEU A 104 13.16 17.56 0.97
CA LEU A 104 12.86 18.97 0.74
C LEU A 104 12.83 19.31 -0.75
N TYR A 105 13.75 18.75 -1.52
CA TYR A 105 13.80 18.94 -2.96
C TYR A 105 12.56 18.35 -3.66
N LEU A 106 12.09 17.16 -3.24
CA LEU A 106 10.85 16.57 -3.74
C LEU A 106 9.64 17.48 -3.50
N ILE A 107 9.52 18.04 -2.29
CA ILE A 107 8.45 19.00 -1.97
C ILE A 107 8.49 20.18 -2.95
N GLU A 108 9.67 20.78 -3.15
CA GLU A 108 9.85 21.91 -4.05
C GLU A 108 9.52 21.55 -5.50
N GLN A 109 10.04 20.43 -6.00
CA GLN A 109 9.80 19.99 -7.38
C GLN A 109 8.32 19.71 -7.63
N PHE A 110 7.64 19.05 -6.69
CA PHE A 110 6.23 18.74 -6.81
C PHE A 110 5.36 20.01 -6.79
N GLN A 111 5.58 20.91 -5.83
CA GLN A 111 4.83 22.18 -5.70
C GLN A 111 5.05 23.15 -6.87
N SER A 112 6.23 23.13 -7.45
CA SER A 112 6.55 23.99 -8.60
C SER A 112 6.09 23.43 -9.95
N GLY A 113 5.49 22.22 -9.96
CA GLY A 113 5.05 21.54 -11.18
C GLY A 113 6.19 21.20 -12.14
N LYS A 114 7.41 21.04 -11.62
CA LYS A 114 8.59 20.74 -12.42
C LYS A 114 8.62 19.28 -12.88
N SER A 115 9.58 18.98 -13.71
CA SER A 115 9.73 17.77 -14.49
C SER A 115 9.55 16.49 -13.66
N ARG A 116 8.70 15.56 -14.16
CA ARG A 116 8.57 14.19 -13.64
C ARG A 116 9.92 13.48 -13.53
N LYS A 117 10.87 13.79 -14.42
CA LYS A 117 12.22 13.24 -14.38
C LYS A 117 12.95 13.58 -13.08
N ASN A 118 12.88 14.84 -12.64
CA ASN A 118 13.55 15.26 -11.40
C ASN A 118 12.98 14.56 -10.16
N ILE A 119 11.67 14.29 -10.17
CA ILE A 119 11.01 13.52 -9.10
C ILE A 119 11.51 12.07 -9.08
N LEU A 120 11.62 11.42 -10.24
CA LEU A 120 12.14 10.06 -10.34
C LEU A 120 13.62 9.98 -9.91
N ASP A 121 14.45 10.91 -10.38
CA ASP A 121 15.86 10.98 -9.99
C ASP A 121 16.02 11.13 -8.46
N SER A 122 15.16 11.93 -7.82
CA SER A 122 15.15 12.06 -6.35
C SER A 122 14.69 10.80 -5.63
N LEU A 123 13.69 10.09 -6.16
CA LEU A 123 13.26 8.81 -5.59
C LEU A 123 14.35 7.75 -5.69
N ASP A 124 15.10 7.72 -6.79
CA ASP A 124 16.25 6.83 -6.97
C ASP A 124 17.39 7.20 -5.98
N ASN A 125 17.64 8.49 -5.75
CA ASN A 125 18.60 8.94 -4.75
C ASN A 125 18.17 8.52 -3.32
N LEU A 126 16.89 8.67 -2.99
CA LEU A 126 16.37 8.20 -1.70
C LEU A 126 16.55 6.69 -1.52
N HIS A 127 16.27 5.89 -2.56
CA HIS A 127 16.54 4.45 -2.54
C HIS A 127 18.00 4.17 -2.19
N GLN A 128 18.96 4.84 -2.86
CA GLN A 128 20.37 4.65 -2.59
C GLN A 128 20.73 5.04 -1.15
N TYR A 129 20.34 6.22 -0.69
CA TYR A 129 20.69 6.67 0.66
C TYR A 129 20.07 5.81 1.75
N PHE A 130 18.82 5.36 1.60
CA PHE A 130 18.22 4.44 2.55
C PHE A 130 18.88 3.06 2.54
N SER A 131 19.46 2.62 1.41
CA SER A 131 20.21 1.35 1.36
C SER A 131 21.53 1.39 2.15
N GLU A 132 22.07 2.59 2.38
CA GLU A 132 23.31 2.82 3.12
C GLU A 132 23.07 3.28 4.58
N LEU A 133 21.78 3.47 4.97
CA LEU A 133 21.40 3.99 6.28
C LEU A 133 21.39 2.88 7.33
N GLU A 134 22.19 3.05 8.39
CA GLU A 134 22.32 2.10 9.53
C GLU A 134 22.00 2.82 10.85
N VAL A 135 20.85 3.51 10.91
CA VAL A 135 20.41 4.27 12.09
C VAL A 135 19.20 3.62 12.71
N GLU A 136 19.23 3.38 14.03
CA GLU A 136 18.13 2.79 14.78
C GLU A 136 16.83 3.59 14.60
N GLY A 137 15.71 2.88 14.44
CA GLY A 137 14.38 3.49 14.26
C GLY A 137 14.02 3.83 12.80
N PHE A 138 14.90 3.52 11.83
CA PHE A 138 14.62 3.72 10.41
C PHE A 138 14.30 2.41 9.64
N ASP A 139 14.25 1.27 10.32
CA ASP A 139 14.09 -0.06 9.69
C ASP A 139 12.88 -0.15 8.76
N GLU A 140 11.75 0.45 9.14
CA GLU A 140 10.54 0.47 8.30
C GLU A 140 10.73 1.29 7.04
N LEU A 141 11.33 2.48 7.16
CA LEU A 141 11.61 3.33 6.01
C LEU A 141 12.68 2.72 5.09
N VAL A 142 13.73 2.12 5.67
CA VAL A 142 14.74 1.39 4.90
C VAL A 142 14.05 0.30 4.09
N ARG A 143 13.26 -0.56 4.72
CA ARG A 143 12.50 -1.61 4.02
C ARG A 143 11.60 -1.04 2.93
N TYR A 144 10.90 0.06 3.21
CA TYR A 144 10.00 0.72 2.28
C TYR A 144 10.71 1.25 1.03
N PHE A 145 11.83 1.93 1.21
CA PHE A 145 12.57 2.53 0.09
C PHE A 145 13.48 1.55 -0.66
N THR A 146 13.90 0.44 -0.01
CA THR A 146 14.81 -0.56 -0.59
C THR A 146 14.12 -1.84 -1.02
N ALA A 147 12.79 -1.90 -0.97
CA ALA A 147 12.04 -3.08 -1.41
C ALA A 147 12.35 -3.39 -2.87
N GLU A 148 12.62 -4.67 -3.14
CA GLU A 148 12.87 -5.16 -4.49
C GLU A 148 11.60 -5.78 -5.07
N GLY A 149 11.48 -5.77 -6.39
CA GLY A 149 10.41 -6.43 -7.13
C GLY A 149 9.56 -5.47 -7.95
N ASP A 150 8.37 -5.93 -8.30
CA ASP A 150 7.42 -5.27 -9.19
C ASP A 150 6.64 -4.19 -8.42
N TYR A 151 7.35 -3.16 -7.97
CA TYR A 151 6.78 -2.06 -7.24
C TYR A 151 7.39 -0.73 -7.68
N TRP A 152 6.67 0.37 -7.50
CA TRP A 152 7.16 1.72 -7.79
C TRP A 152 6.70 2.72 -6.74
N LEU A 153 7.47 3.80 -6.63
CA LEU A 153 7.14 4.92 -5.76
C LEU A 153 6.52 6.05 -6.58
N GLU A 154 5.53 6.70 -6.00
CA GLU A 154 4.90 7.89 -6.57
C GLU A 154 4.82 9.00 -5.53
N VAL A 155 5.00 10.25 -5.99
CA VAL A 155 4.77 11.43 -5.16
C VAL A 155 3.36 11.94 -5.44
N THR A 156 2.56 12.06 -4.38
CA THR A 156 1.17 12.51 -4.45
C THR A 156 0.90 13.63 -3.46
N GLU A 157 -0.19 14.37 -3.66
CA GLU A 157 -0.66 15.39 -2.74
C GLU A 157 -2.04 15.01 -2.20
N THR A 158 -2.18 15.11 -0.87
CA THR A 158 -3.48 14.87 -0.22
C THR A 158 -4.41 16.07 -0.37
N SER A 159 -5.70 15.88 -0.05
CA SER A 159 -6.69 16.96 0.04
C SER A 159 -6.31 18.06 1.06
N GLN A 160 -5.45 17.73 2.02
CA GLN A 160 -4.90 18.66 3.02
C GLN A 160 -3.59 19.32 2.57
N LYS A 161 -3.22 19.19 1.29
CA LYS A 161 -1.97 19.70 0.70
C LYS A 161 -0.70 19.13 1.32
N LYS A 162 -0.76 17.93 1.89
CA LYS A 162 0.43 17.20 2.33
C LYS A 162 1.00 16.41 1.17
N ILE A 163 2.31 16.45 1.01
CA ILE A 163 3.02 15.70 -0.02
C ILE A 163 3.46 14.37 0.57
N GLN A 164 3.13 13.29 -0.11
CA GLN A 164 3.35 11.93 0.32
C GLN A 164 4.12 11.15 -0.75
N ILE A 165 4.91 10.18 -0.29
CA ILE A 165 5.47 9.14 -1.14
C ILE A 165 4.64 7.89 -0.91
N SER A 166 4.03 7.38 -1.98
CA SER A 166 3.19 6.18 -1.96
C SER A 166 3.88 5.06 -2.72
N SER A 167 3.87 3.85 -2.16
CA SER A 167 4.35 2.67 -2.88
C SER A 167 3.17 1.89 -3.44
N THR A 168 3.34 1.41 -4.65
CA THR A 168 2.35 0.56 -5.32
C THR A 168 3.05 -0.67 -5.89
N LYS A 169 2.47 -1.85 -5.67
CA LYS A 169 2.90 -3.10 -6.32
C LYS A 169 2.05 -3.36 -7.55
N SER A 170 2.58 -4.06 -8.55
CA SER A 170 1.76 -4.45 -9.70
C SER A 170 0.58 -5.29 -9.24
N CYS A 171 -0.59 -5.01 -9.79
CA CYS A 171 -1.83 -5.73 -9.46
C CYS A 171 -1.69 -7.24 -9.69
N ARG A 172 -0.90 -7.64 -10.67
CA ARG A 172 -0.62 -9.05 -10.95
C ARG A 172 0.12 -9.68 -9.77
N THR A 173 1.15 -9.04 -9.26
CA THR A 173 1.93 -9.51 -8.11
C THR A 173 1.05 -9.60 -6.86
N LEU A 174 0.20 -8.60 -6.63
CA LEU A 174 -0.72 -8.58 -5.49
C LEU A 174 -1.74 -9.71 -5.56
N LEU A 175 -2.38 -9.92 -6.70
CA LEU A 175 -3.33 -11.01 -6.88
C LEU A 175 -2.67 -12.38 -6.71
N SER A 176 -1.50 -12.59 -7.32
CA SER A 176 -0.78 -13.87 -7.21
C SER A 176 -0.28 -14.16 -5.79
N SER A 177 0.00 -13.13 -4.99
CA SER A 177 0.43 -13.30 -3.59
C SER A 177 -0.74 -13.59 -2.63
N LEU A 178 -1.95 -13.17 -2.99
CA LEU A 178 -3.14 -13.30 -2.15
C LEU A 178 -3.99 -14.53 -2.49
N LEU A 179 -3.88 -15.07 -3.71
CA LEU A 179 -4.69 -16.19 -4.15
C LEU A 179 -3.94 -17.51 -3.94
N PRO A 180 -4.57 -18.51 -3.29
CA PRO A 180 -3.99 -19.86 -3.21
C PRO A 180 -3.90 -20.50 -4.60
N GLU A 181 -2.93 -21.37 -4.82
CA GLU A 181 -2.72 -22.08 -6.09
C GLU A 181 -3.94 -22.90 -6.55
N SER A 182 -4.74 -23.37 -5.59
CA SER A 182 -5.96 -24.15 -5.87
C SER A 182 -7.15 -23.30 -6.34
N CYS A 183 -7.06 -21.96 -6.26
CA CYS A 183 -8.14 -21.06 -6.67
C CYS A 183 -8.10 -20.84 -8.20
N GLN A 184 -9.21 -21.11 -8.86
CA GLN A 184 -9.39 -20.75 -10.26
C GLN A 184 -10.05 -19.38 -10.36
N VAL A 185 -9.51 -18.50 -11.22
CA VAL A 185 -10.04 -17.14 -11.37
C VAL A 185 -10.54 -16.90 -12.78
N LEU A 186 -11.76 -16.41 -12.88
CA LEU A 186 -12.37 -15.91 -14.10
C LEU A 186 -12.70 -14.41 -13.95
N GLY A 187 -11.94 -13.57 -14.60
CA GLY A 187 -12.24 -12.13 -14.69
C GLY A 187 -13.19 -11.84 -15.84
N VAL A 188 -14.22 -11.05 -15.56
CA VAL A 188 -15.20 -10.58 -16.56
C VAL A 188 -15.18 -9.06 -16.52
N SER A 189 -15.22 -8.42 -17.69
CA SER A 189 -15.40 -6.97 -17.81
C SER A 189 -16.03 -6.63 -19.14
N ALA A 190 -16.97 -5.68 -19.11
CA ALA A 190 -17.59 -5.12 -20.32
C ALA A 190 -16.66 -4.18 -21.11
N THR A 191 -15.55 -3.75 -20.49
CA THR A 191 -14.65 -2.69 -20.99
C THR A 191 -13.18 -3.10 -21.03
N LEU A 192 -12.89 -4.42 -21.16
CA LEU A 192 -11.52 -4.87 -21.37
C LEU A 192 -11.04 -4.43 -22.76
N GLU A 193 -10.29 -3.34 -22.81
CA GLU A 193 -9.47 -3.00 -23.97
C GLU A 193 -8.21 -3.89 -23.94
N ILE A 194 -8.10 -4.79 -24.89
CA ILE A 194 -6.85 -5.54 -25.12
C ILE A 194 -5.97 -4.60 -25.95
N SER A 195 -5.05 -3.90 -25.32
CA SER A 195 -3.95 -3.24 -26.03
C SER A 195 -3.03 -4.33 -26.61
N GLN A 196 -2.98 -4.39 -27.92
CA GLN A 196 -2.01 -5.21 -28.67
C GLN A 196 -0.61 -4.63 -28.53
#